data_88ebae18ef8b9e134236e786e4e9f1dd
#
_entry.id   88ebae18ef8b9e134236e786e4e9f1dd
#
_cell.length_a   1.000
_cell.length_b   1.000
_cell.length_c   1.000
_cell.angle_alpha   90.00
_cell.angle_beta   90.00
_cell.angle_gamma   90.00
#
_symmetry.space_group_name_H-M   'P 1'
#
loop_
_entity.id
_entity.type
_entity.pdbx_description
1 polymer ?
#
loop_
_entity_poly.entity_id
_entity_poly.type
_entity_poly.pdbx_seq_one_letter_code
_entity_poly.pdbx_strand_id
1 'polypeptide(L)'
;MNQFAGAIIFLPKDQTGTLMLEDILFDPAAAWLAQTLRAAGVERFLVVCHEDDRAAAVTCFPADASFVTPGDADAPQRLSAFLDGLDGQVLVLTAPVFLTDAGLAKLTAPGKLPRGESSGVFRLDAAALSAALAEDGSAEFEDVLRRCGEELGEASEWSYRTVFRLNDRTELMDVQYVARRLTVARLVRQGVRFIDPDTAYIGPNVRIGKGTVILPGTILRGHTVIGEGCEIGPNAMIRDCRIGDRVTVNASQLNESVVDSETSVGPFAYVRPNCHVGSHVKVGDFVELKNSVIGDETKISHLTYVGDSDVGRHVNFGCGTVTVNYDGETKFRTVIGDDAFIGCNTNLVAPVKVGGGAYTAAGSTITDDVPDDSLAIARSMQVVKKQWAAKRKKKSEKGMK
;
A
#
# COMPACT_ATOMS: atom_id res chain seq x y z
N MET A 1 -5.12 30.67 2.99
CA MET A 1 -4.93 31.02 4.43
C MET A 1 -5.25 29.77 5.21
N ASN A 2 -4.35 29.32 6.05
CA ASN A 2 -4.59 28.17 6.93
C ASN A 2 -5.73 28.57 7.90
N GLN A 3 -6.80 27.79 7.90
CA GLN A 3 -7.97 28.06 8.74
C GLN A 3 -7.69 27.73 10.20
N PHE A 4 -6.82 26.73 10.45
CA PHE A 4 -6.45 26.26 11.78
C PHE A 4 -4.94 26.21 11.93
N ALA A 5 -4.44 26.77 13.04
CA ALA A 5 -3.02 26.74 13.40
C ALA A 5 -2.58 25.38 13.95
N GLY A 6 -3.51 24.62 14.52
CA GLY A 6 -3.24 23.30 15.07
C GLY A 6 -4.52 22.50 15.31
N ALA A 7 -4.36 21.22 15.64
CA ALA A 7 -5.47 20.34 16.01
C ALA A 7 -5.14 19.54 17.29
N ILE A 8 -6.12 19.45 18.19
CA ILE A 8 -6.11 18.58 19.37
C ILE A 8 -7.10 17.46 19.12
N ILE A 9 -6.64 16.21 19.13
CA ILE A 9 -7.43 15.06 18.72
C ILE A 9 -7.47 14.06 19.86
N PHE A 10 -8.64 13.79 20.38
CA PHE A 10 -8.88 12.74 21.35
C PHE A 10 -9.20 11.43 20.61
N LEU A 11 -8.57 10.36 21.04
CA LEU A 11 -8.85 9.01 20.60
C LEU A 11 -9.49 8.24 21.78
N PRO A 12 -10.80 8.43 22.03
CA PRO A 12 -11.47 7.79 23.14
C PRO A 12 -11.52 6.28 22.94
N LYS A 13 -11.32 5.56 24.07
CA LYS A 13 -11.37 4.10 24.13
C LYS A 13 -12.64 3.70 24.87
N ASP A 14 -13.40 2.80 24.30
CA ASP A 14 -14.53 2.14 24.91
C ASP A 14 -14.22 0.68 25.31
N GLN A 15 -15.22 -0.08 25.74
CA GLN A 15 -15.06 -1.49 26.11
C GLN A 15 -14.65 -2.40 24.94
N THR A 16 -14.83 -1.94 23.70
CA THR A 16 -14.54 -2.69 22.47
C THR A 16 -13.22 -2.28 21.82
N GLY A 17 -12.61 -1.17 22.27
CA GLY A 17 -11.35 -0.63 21.78
C GLY A 17 -11.45 0.83 21.33
N THR A 18 -10.51 1.28 20.54
CA THR A 18 -10.44 2.65 20.04
C THR A 18 -10.87 2.70 18.58
N LEU A 19 -12.10 3.16 18.30
CA LEU A 19 -12.68 3.18 16.95
C LEU A 19 -11.81 3.90 15.92
N MET A 20 -11.13 4.96 16.32
CA MET A 20 -10.25 5.73 15.43
C MET A 20 -9.00 4.95 14.98
N LEU A 21 -8.67 3.85 15.63
CA LEU A 21 -7.56 2.94 15.24
C LEU A 21 -8.03 1.75 14.41
N GLU A 22 -9.34 1.60 14.16
CA GLU A 22 -9.89 0.61 13.25
C GLU A 22 -9.71 1.07 11.79
N ASP A 23 -9.49 0.10 10.90
CA ASP A 23 -9.20 0.39 9.49
C ASP A 23 -10.42 0.83 8.68
N ILE A 24 -10.21 1.88 7.91
CA ILE A 24 -11.08 2.32 6.82
C ILE A 24 -10.26 2.20 5.53
N LEU A 25 -10.60 1.29 4.63
CA LEU A 25 -9.85 1.04 3.40
C LEU A 25 -8.34 0.91 3.65
N PHE A 26 -7.96 -0.04 4.50
CA PHE A 26 -6.57 -0.44 4.79
C PHE A 26 -5.72 0.51 5.66
N ASP A 27 -6.26 1.63 6.09
CA ASP A 27 -5.58 2.57 6.98
C ASP A 27 -6.51 2.95 8.14
N PRO A 28 -6.01 3.15 9.37
CA PRO A 28 -6.82 3.56 10.51
C PRO A 28 -7.61 4.84 10.25
N ALA A 29 -8.81 4.96 10.82
CA ALA A 29 -9.62 6.18 10.71
C ALA A 29 -8.85 7.44 11.15
N ALA A 30 -7.98 7.32 12.16
CA ALA A 30 -7.11 8.40 12.62
C ALA A 30 -6.10 8.84 11.54
N ALA A 31 -5.58 7.92 10.72
CA ALA A 31 -4.69 8.26 9.63
C ALA A 31 -5.41 9.03 8.51
N TRP A 32 -6.66 8.66 8.19
CA TRP A 32 -7.52 9.42 7.29
C TRP A 32 -7.78 10.82 7.79
N LEU A 33 -8.10 10.96 9.09
CA LEU A 33 -8.32 12.25 9.74
C LEU A 33 -7.06 13.12 9.67
N ALA A 34 -5.90 12.58 10.04
CA ALA A 34 -4.63 13.30 10.00
C ALA A 34 -4.31 13.82 8.59
N GLN A 35 -4.53 13.00 7.55
CA GLN A 35 -4.35 13.42 6.16
C GLN A 35 -5.29 14.54 5.75
N THR A 36 -6.57 14.41 6.07
CA THR A 36 -7.57 15.44 5.75
C THR A 36 -7.21 16.77 6.40
N LEU A 37 -6.79 16.76 7.67
CA LEU A 37 -6.36 17.96 8.38
C LEU A 37 -5.08 18.56 7.78
N ARG A 38 -4.09 17.73 7.43
CA ARG A 38 -2.88 18.23 6.75
C ARG A 38 -3.16 18.82 5.38
N ALA A 39 -4.03 18.21 4.61
CA ALA A 39 -4.44 18.74 3.31
C ALA A 39 -5.12 20.11 3.44
N ALA A 40 -5.75 20.38 4.59
CA ALA A 40 -6.35 21.67 4.92
C ALA A 40 -5.36 22.69 5.51
N GLY A 41 -4.08 22.30 5.66
CA GLY A 41 -3.01 23.18 6.15
C GLY A 41 -2.79 23.17 7.66
N VAL A 42 -3.34 22.18 8.38
CA VAL A 42 -3.01 21.97 9.79
C VAL A 42 -1.61 21.36 9.89
N GLU A 43 -0.68 22.04 10.54
CA GLU A 43 0.72 21.60 10.63
C GLU A 43 1.04 20.97 11.99
N ARG A 44 0.40 21.44 13.09
CA ARG A 44 0.68 20.97 14.45
C ARG A 44 -0.44 20.10 14.99
N PHE A 45 -0.07 18.97 15.59
CA PHE A 45 -1.00 17.99 16.16
C PHE A 45 -0.66 17.69 17.62
N LEU A 46 -1.68 17.70 18.48
CA LEU A 46 -1.64 17.10 19.80
C LEU A 46 -2.67 15.97 19.86
N VAL A 47 -2.20 14.77 20.13
CA VAL A 47 -3.04 13.57 20.17
C VAL A 47 -3.17 13.09 21.60
N VAL A 48 -4.40 12.99 22.09
CA VAL A 48 -4.73 12.47 23.40
C VAL A 48 -5.24 11.03 23.24
N CYS A 49 -4.45 10.06 23.71
CA CYS A 49 -4.78 8.64 23.57
C CYS A 49 -4.37 7.85 24.83
N HIS A 50 -4.99 6.70 25.02
CA HIS A 50 -4.61 5.77 26.06
C HIS A 50 -3.20 5.20 25.81
N GLU A 51 -2.44 4.90 26.87
CA GLU A 51 -1.04 4.41 26.74
C GLU A 51 -0.94 3.15 25.88
N ASP A 52 -1.87 2.20 26.06
CA ASP A 52 -1.91 0.96 25.23
C ASP A 52 -2.06 1.22 23.74
N ASP A 53 -2.68 2.33 23.36
CA ASP A 53 -2.98 2.68 21.97
C ASP A 53 -1.91 3.58 21.34
N ARG A 54 -0.98 4.09 22.16
CA ARG A 54 0.02 5.07 21.74
C ARG A 54 0.89 4.60 20.58
N ALA A 55 1.35 3.35 20.62
CA ALA A 55 2.20 2.80 19.56
C ALA A 55 1.47 2.77 18.20
N ALA A 56 0.19 2.41 18.19
CA ALA A 56 -0.65 2.43 16.99
C ALA A 56 -0.98 3.87 16.56
N ALA A 57 -1.31 4.75 17.51
CA ALA A 57 -1.61 6.15 17.23
C ALA A 57 -0.44 6.89 16.59
N VAL A 58 0.79 6.66 17.04
CA VAL A 58 2.01 7.28 16.46
C VAL A 58 2.14 6.98 14.97
N THR A 59 1.72 5.83 14.49
CA THR A 59 1.79 5.49 13.05
C THR A 59 0.75 6.24 12.19
N CYS A 60 -0.28 6.80 12.82
CA CYS A 60 -1.38 7.49 12.13
C CYS A 60 -1.10 8.98 11.88
N PHE A 61 -0.23 9.59 12.66
CA PHE A 61 0.04 11.03 12.64
C PHE A 61 1.45 11.36 12.15
N PRO A 62 1.72 12.61 11.78
CA PRO A 62 3.06 13.05 11.42
C PRO A 62 4.09 12.82 12.54
N ALA A 63 5.35 12.61 12.15
CA ALA A 63 6.43 12.32 13.11
C ALA A 63 6.68 13.43 14.15
N ASP A 64 6.26 14.66 13.87
CA ASP A 64 6.34 15.84 14.74
C ASP A 64 5.08 16.04 15.60
N ALA A 65 4.09 15.14 15.53
CA ALA A 65 2.91 15.17 16.39
C ALA A 65 3.28 14.92 17.86
N SER A 66 2.66 15.67 18.77
CA SER A 66 2.78 15.47 20.21
C SER A 66 1.71 14.51 20.72
N PHE A 67 2.06 13.67 21.70
CA PHE A 67 1.13 12.68 22.27
C PHE A 67 1.05 12.86 23.79
N VAL A 68 -0.17 12.78 24.31
CA VAL A 68 -0.48 12.89 25.76
C VAL A 68 -1.39 11.73 26.15
N THR A 69 -1.14 11.13 27.29
CA THR A 69 -2.02 10.13 27.89
C THR A 69 -2.91 10.77 28.95
N PRO A 70 -4.23 10.53 28.95
CA PRO A 70 -5.11 11.00 30.02
C PRO A 70 -4.62 10.49 31.39
N GLY A 71 -4.49 11.42 32.34
CA GLY A 71 -3.99 11.11 33.67
C GLY A 71 -2.49 11.21 33.87
N ASP A 72 -1.70 11.49 32.83
CA ASP A 72 -0.30 11.84 32.97
C ASP A 72 -0.17 13.14 33.77
N ALA A 73 0.73 13.16 34.78
CA ALA A 73 0.94 14.32 35.62
C ALA A 73 1.44 15.56 34.85
N ASP A 74 2.06 15.37 33.69
CA ASP A 74 2.58 16.42 32.83
C ASP A 74 1.64 16.77 31.64
N ALA A 75 0.46 16.13 31.56
CA ALA A 75 -0.52 16.39 30.47
C ALA A 75 -0.94 17.87 30.36
N PRO A 76 -1.23 18.58 31.47
CA PRO A 76 -1.54 20.01 31.41
C PRO A 76 -0.38 20.85 30.87
N GLN A 77 0.86 20.53 31.26
CA GLN A 77 2.06 21.24 30.81
C GLN A 77 2.31 21.03 29.33
N ARG A 78 2.11 19.81 28.82
CA ARG A 78 2.22 19.48 27.39
C ARG A 78 1.15 20.17 26.55
N LEU A 79 -0.08 20.24 27.06
CA LEU A 79 -1.16 20.95 26.40
C LEU A 79 -0.85 22.46 26.34
N SER A 80 -0.40 23.06 27.45
CA SER A 80 0.04 24.46 27.46
C SER A 80 1.18 24.70 26.48
N ALA A 81 2.23 23.87 26.50
CA ALA A 81 3.35 23.99 25.57
C ALA A 81 2.94 23.80 24.09
N PHE A 82 1.91 23.01 23.81
CA PHE A 82 1.35 22.88 22.47
C PHE A 82 0.64 24.16 22.03
N LEU A 83 -0.14 24.79 22.93
CA LEU A 83 -0.86 26.03 22.67
C LEU A 83 0.08 27.24 22.60
N ASP A 84 1.18 27.21 23.37
CA ASP A 84 2.20 28.23 23.35
C ASP A 84 2.85 28.31 21.95
N GLY A 85 2.75 29.50 21.35
CA GLY A 85 3.27 29.72 19.99
C GLY A 85 2.33 29.27 18.86
N LEU A 86 1.06 28.90 19.16
CA LEU A 86 -0.02 28.86 18.17
C LEU A 86 -0.68 30.23 18.08
N ASP A 87 -0.71 30.78 16.89
CA ASP A 87 -1.44 32.03 16.59
C ASP A 87 -2.66 31.71 15.72
N GLY A 88 -3.86 31.91 16.27
CA GLY A 88 -5.12 31.70 15.59
C GLY A 88 -5.98 30.56 16.10
N GLN A 89 -6.77 30.00 15.20
CA GLN A 89 -7.78 29.00 15.55
C GLN A 89 -7.21 27.60 15.69
N VAL A 90 -7.67 26.85 16.70
CA VAL A 90 -7.38 25.45 16.95
C VAL A 90 -8.64 24.63 16.75
N LEU A 91 -8.50 23.50 16.08
CA LEU A 91 -9.55 22.49 15.94
C LEU A 91 -9.40 21.45 17.05
N VAL A 92 -10.47 21.21 17.81
CA VAL A 92 -10.48 20.17 18.86
C VAL A 92 -11.54 19.12 18.52
N LEU A 93 -11.11 17.86 18.50
CA LEU A 93 -11.97 16.71 18.21
C LEU A 93 -12.02 15.84 19.47
N THR A 94 -13.16 15.81 20.17
CA THR A 94 -13.35 15.06 21.44
C THR A 94 -14.01 13.70 21.22
N ALA A 95 -14.58 13.46 20.04
CA ALA A 95 -15.28 12.21 19.68
C ALA A 95 -14.60 11.55 18.48
N PRO A 96 -14.79 10.23 18.27
CA PRO A 96 -14.42 9.57 17.03
C PRO A 96 -15.18 10.19 15.85
N VAL A 97 -14.44 10.78 14.90
CA VAL A 97 -15.04 11.43 13.73
C VAL A 97 -14.24 11.13 12.47
N PHE A 98 -14.96 10.96 11.37
CA PHE A 98 -14.39 10.95 10.03
C PHE A 98 -14.75 12.28 9.35
N LEU A 99 -13.75 12.97 8.83
CA LEU A 99 -13.90 14.23 8.12
C LEU A 99 -13.63 14.04 6.63
N THR A 100 -14.44 14.66 5.79
CA THR A 100 -14.18 14.74 4.35
C THR A 100 -13.43 16.03 4.00
N ASP A 101 -12.64 16.04 2.91
CA ASP A 101 -11.95 17.26 2.42
C ASP A 101 -12.89 18.43 2.22
N ALA A 102 -14.11 18.17 1.71
CA ALA A 102 -15.16 19.19 1.56
C ALA A 102 -15.69 19.66 2.91
N GLY A 103 -15.50 18.87 3.97
CA GLY A 103 -15.97 19.13 5.31
C GLY A 103 -15.24 20.25 6.00
N LEU A 104 -13.92 20.24 5.90
CA LEU A 104 -13.12 21.27 6.55
C LEU A 104 -13.43 22.67 6.03
N ALA A 105 -13.63 22.84 4.73
CA ALA A 105 -14.03 24.12 4.15
C ALA A 105 -15.41 24.60 4.62
N LYS A 106 -16.30 23.67 4.98
CA LYS A 106 -17.67 23.94 5.45
C LYS A 106 -17.79 24.03 6.98
N LEU A 107 -16.80 23.55 7.72
CA LEU A 107 -16.72 23.73 9.17
C LEU A 107 -16.59 25.20 9.60
N THR A 108 -16.63 26.14 8.68
CA THR A 108 -16.62 27.60 8.96
C THR A 108 -17.95 28.17 9.34
N ALA A 109 -19.05 27.47 9.09
CA ALA A 109 -20.39 27.92 9.43
C ALA A 109 -20.93 27.11 10.62
N PRO A 110 -21.55 27.77 11.64
CA PRO A 110 -22.19 27.01 12.72
C PRO A 110 -23.35 26.20 12.13
N GLY A 111 -23.18 24.87 12.11
CA GLY A 111 -24.24 23.95 11.71
C GLY A 111 -25.31 23.87 12.78
N LYS A 112 -26.58 23.78 12.39
CA LYS A 112 -27.63 23.41 13.33
C LYS A 112 -27.55 21.90 13.57
N LEU A 113 -26.95 21.52 14.67
CA LEU A 113 -27.01 20.13 15.15
C LEU A 113 -28.45 19.75 15.53
N PRO A 114 -28.90 18.52 15.30
CA PRO A 114 -30.12 18.02 15.86
C PRO A 114 -30.13 18.24 17.39
N ARG A 115 -31.30 18.53 17.97
CA ARG A 115 -31.41 18.81 19.41
C ARG A 115 -30.86 17.61 20.20
N GLY A 116 -29.79 17.84 20.98
CA GLY A 116 -29.21 16.89 21.91
C GLY A 116 -28.06 16.04 21.36
N GLU A 117 -27.64 16.22 20.11
CA GLU A 117 -26.47 15.56 19.56
C GLU A 117 -25.26 16.53 19.52
N SER A 118 -24.09 16.04 19.95
CA SER A 118 -22.82 16.73 19.83
C SER A 118 -22.02 16.13 18.66
N SER A 119 -21.41 17.00 17.84
CA SER A 119 -20.48 16.55 16.80
C SER A 119 -19.16 16.08 17.38
N GLY A 120 -18.81 16.60 18.56
CA GLY A 120 -17.49 16.43 19.17
C GLY A 120 -16.39 17.21 18.44
N VAL A 121 -16.73 18.17 17.59
CA VAL A 121 -15.79 18.99 16.81
C VAL A 121 -15.93 20.44 17.23
N PHE A 122 -14.90 21.05 17.76
CA PHE A 122 -14.90 22.40 18.30
C PHE A 122 -13.86 23.27 17.59
N ARG A 123 -14.21 24.54 17.37
CA ARG A 123 -13.31 25.59 16.93
C ARG A 123 -13.13 26.61 18.05
N LEU A 124 -11.90 26.98 18.36
CA LEU A 124 -11.61 27.96 19.38
C LEU A 124 -10.28 28.68 19.12
N ASP A 125 -10.15 29.85 19.69
CA ASP A 125 -8.90 30.61 19.66
C ASP A 125 -7.88 29.98 20.63
N ALA A 126 -6.62 29.80 20.20
CA ALA A 126 -5.57 29.17 21.00
C ALA A 126 -5.29 29.94 22.29
N ALA A 127 -5.26 31.27 22.23
CA ALA A 127 -5.02 32.11 23.40
C ALA A 127 -6.19 32.06 24.38
N ALA A 128 -7.42 32.03 23.88
CA ALA A 128 -8.62 31.90 24.71
C ALA A 128 -8.65 30.55 25.44
N LEU A 129 -8.27 29.46 24.76
CA LEU A 129 -8.16 28.13 25.38
C LEU A 129 -7.07 28.10 26.44
N SER A 130 -5.90 28.64 26.14
CA SER A 130 -4.77 28.72 27.10
C SER A 130 -5.15 29.50 28.36
N ALA A 131 -5.80 30.67 28.21
CA ALA A 131 -6.27 31.47 29.32
C ALA A 131 -7.29 30.73 30.20
N ALA A 132 -8.30 30.10 29.57
CA ALA A 132 -9.34 29.36 30.28
C ALA A 132 -8.80 28.15 31.07
N LEU A 133 -7.79 27.47 30.54
CA LEU A 133 -7.11 26.38 31.24
C LEU A 133 -6.26 26.86 32.40
N ALA A 134 -5.71 28.07 32.34
CA ALA A 134 -4.95 28.66 33.40
C ALA A 134 -5.82 29.17 34.58
N GLU A 135 -7.06 29.64 34.30
CA GLU A 135 -8.00 30.13 35.29
C GLU A 135 -8.64 29.05 36.14
N ASP A 136 -8.90 27.87 35.59
CA ASP A 136 -9.64 26.79 36.23
C ASP A 136 -8.96 25.43 36.01
N GLY A 137 -7.83 25.25 36.68
CA GLY A 137 -7.03 24.00 36.58
C GLY A 137 -7.73 22.74 37.11
N SER A 138 -8.97 22.88 37.65
CA SER A 138 -9.78 21.77 38.15
C SER A 138 -11.00 21.44 37.26
N ALA A 139 -11.31 22.27 36.27
CA ALA A 139 -12.42 22.02 35.37
C ALA A 139 -12.13 20.87 34.41
N GLU A 140 -13.16 20.04 34.14
CA GLU A 140 -13.03 19.07 33.08
C GLU A 140 -12.82 19.74 31.73
N PHE A 141 -11.92 19.20 30.92
CA PHE A 141 -11.54 19.80 29.64
C PHE A 141 -12.74 20.05 28.72
N GLU A 142 -13.73 19.14 28.70
CA GLU A 142 -14.95 19.31 27.93
C GLU A 142 -15.78 20.53 28.37
N ASP A 143 -15.81 20.85 29.67
CA ASP A 143 -16.53 22.03 30.17
C ASP A 143 -15.84 23.33 29.77
N VAL A 144 -14.51 23.30 29.71
CA VAL A 144 -13.72 24.42 29.18
C VAL A 144 -14.03 24.62 27.68
N LEU A 145 -14.06 23.54 26.89
CA LEU A 145 -14.39 23.62 25.47
C LEU A 145 -15.79 24.18 25.24
N ARG A 146 -16.78 23.77 26.03
CA ARG A 146 -18.17 24.27 25.91
C ARG A 146 -18.32 25.75 26.26
N ARG A 147 -17.44 26.25 27.15
CA ARG A 147 -17.45 27.68 27.54
C ARG A 147 -16.78 28.58 26.52
N CYS A 148 -15.67 28.12 25.92
CA CYS A 148 -14.77 28.95 25.10
C CYS A 148 -14.88 28.63 23.61
N GLY A 149 -15.41 27.47 23.25
CA GLY A 149 -15.40 26.94 21.90
C GLY A 149 -16.73 27.08 21.19
N GLU A 150 -16.67 27.17 19.86
CA GLU A 150 -17.82 27.02 18.97
C GLU A 150 -17.88 25.59 18.48
N GLU A 151 -18.96 24.88 18.82
CA GLU A 151 -19.17 23.53 18.31
C GLU A 151 -19.58 23.58 16.82
N LEU A 152 -18.81 22.87 15.99
CA LEU A 152 -19.00 22.83 14.56
C LEU A 152 -19.77 21.57 14.17
N GLY A 153 -20.80 21.73 13.38
CA GLY A 153 -21.57 20.59 12.90
C GLY A 153 -22.44 20.97 11.71
N GLU A 154 -22.77 19.99 10.93
CA GLU A 154 -23.70 20.14 9.82
C GLU A 154 -24.77 19.04 9.91
N ALA A 155 -26.04 19.45 10.05
CA ALA A 155 -27.17 18.55 9.85
C ALA A 155 -27.51 18.55 8.36
N SER A 156 -26.95 17.64 7.61
CA SER A 156 -27.29 17.46 6.20
C SER A 156 -27.65 16.01 5.90
N GLU A 157 -28.37 15.80 4.81
CA GLU A 157 -28.67 14.46 4.32
C GLU A 157 -27.38 13.65 4.12
N TRP A 158 -27.44 12.36 4.35
CA TRP A 158 -26.31 11.40 4.38
C TRP A 158 -25.31 11.56 3.24
N SER A 159 -25.77 11.84 2.05
CA SER A 159 -24.93 11.97 0.83
C SER A 159 -24.02 13.20 0.77
N TYR A 160 -24.20 14.15 1.68
CA TYR A 160 -23.46 15.43 1.71
C TYR A 160 -22.82 15.70 3.08
N ARG A 161 -22.86 14.74 3.99
CA ARG A 161 -22.22 14.91 5.30
C ARG A 161 -20.74 15.16 5.14
N THR A 162 -20.25 16.08 5.95
CA THR A 162 -18.87 16.50 6.00
C THR A 162 -18.16 16.01 7.26
N VAL A 163 -18.98 15.73 8.28
CA VAL A 163 -18.56 15.15 9.57
C VAL A 163 -19.39 13.91 9.82
N PHE A 164 -18.73 12.78 10.00
CA PHE A 164 -19.34 11.52 10.42
C PHE A 164 -18.85 11.19 11.82
N ARG A 165 -19.73 11.27 12.82
CA ARG A 165 -19.43 10.75 14.13
C ARG A 165 -19.49 9.23 14.08
N LEU A 166 -18.49 8.59 14.63
CA LEU A 166 -18.40 7.13 14.72
C LEU A 166 -18.79 6.72 16.13
N ASN A 167 -19.94 6.07 16.29
CA ASN A 167 -20.44 5.63 17.58
C ASN A 167 -20.17 4.13 17.79
N ASP A 168 -20.08 3.36 16.71
CA ASP A 168 -19.80 1.93 16.75
C ASP A 168 -19.12 1.42 15.46
N ARG A 169 -18.77 0.12 15.46
CA ARG A 169 -18.11 -0.51 14.29
C ARG A 169 -19.01 -0.65 13.07
N THR A 170 -20.32 -0.60 13.21
CA THR A 170 -21.23 -0.71 12.06
C THR A 170 -21.16 0.54 11.19
N GLU A 171 -20.99 1.70 11.81
CA GLU A 171 -20.82 2.97 11.12
C GLU A 171 -19.48 3.07 10.34
N LEU A 172 -18.45 2.31 10.74
CA LEU A 172 -17.22 2.18 9.95
C LEU A 172 -17.49 1.60 8.56
N MET A 173 -18.46 0.70 8.41
CA MET A 173 -18.84 0.14 7.10
C MET A 173 -19.39 1.23 6.17
N ASP A 174 -20.22 2.11 6.71
CA ASP A 174 -20.79 3.22 5.96
C ASP A 174 -19.71 4.24 5.57
N VAL A 175 -18.81 4.52 6.50
CA VAL A 175 -17.67 5.42 6.25
C VAL A 175 -16.70 4.82 5.24
N GLN A 176 -16.48 3.51 5.22
CA GLN A 176 -15.68 2.87 4.16
C GLN A 176 -16.26 3.12 2.76
N TYR A 177 -17.58 3.03 2.61
CA TYR A 177 -18.24 3.36 1.35
C TYR A 177 -17.99 4.81 0.94
N VAL A 178 -18.13 5.75 1.88
CA VAL A 178 -17.88 7.18 1.66
C VAL A 178 -16.41 7.43 1.30
N ALA A 179 -15.46 6.89 2.07
CA ALA A 179 -14.03 7.03 1.84
C ALA A 179 -13.61 6.53 0.44
N ARG A 180 -14.14 5.36 0.02
CA ARG A 180 -13.93 4.83 -1.32
C ARG A 180 -14.41 5.80 -2.40
N ARG A 181 -15.64 6.30 -2.27
CA ARG A 181 -16.22 7.25 -3.22
C ARG A 181 -15.43 8.56 -3.31
N LEU A 182 -14.97 9.07 -2.18
CA LEU A 182 -14.15 10.28 -2.13
C LEU A 182 -12.79 10.07 -2.79
N THR A 183 -12.12 8.94 -2.50
CA THR A 183 -10.84 8.59 -3.12
C THR A 183 -10.96 8.47 -4.63
N VAL A 184 -11.96 7.74 -5.12
CA VAL A 184 -12.23 7.61 -6.55
C VAL A 184 -12.52 9.00 -7.18
N ALA A 185 -13.37 9.81 -6.57
CA ALA A 185 -13.70 11.13 -7.08
C ALA A 185 -12.47 12.07 -7.12
N ARG A 186 -11.58 11.99 -6.14
CA ARG A 186 -10.30 12.72 -6.13
C ARG A 186 -9.42 12.31 -7.32
N LEU A 187 -9.22 11.00 -7.51
CA LEU A 187 -8.39 10.45 -8.58
C LEU A 187 -8.95 10.75 -9.97
N VAL A 188 -10.28 10.69 -10.15
CA VAL A 188 -10.94 11.07 -11.40
C VAL A 188 -10.67 12.55 -11.74
N ARG A 189 -10.73 13.46 -10.76
CA ARG A 189 -10.37 14.88 -10.98
C ARG A 189 -8.89 15.08 -11.36
N GLN A 190 -8.02 14.14 -10.96
CA GLN A 190 -6.60 14.12 -11.33
C GLN A 190 -6.35 13.46 -12.70
N GLY A 191 -7.40 13.02 -13.39
CA GLY A 191 -7.30 12.44 -14.74
C GLY A 191 -7.15 10.92 -14.77
N VAL A 192 -7.38 10.22 -13.66
CA VAL A 192 -7.44 8.75 -13.61
C VAL A 192 -8.81 8.27 -14.11
N ARG A 193 -8.83 7.18 -14.86
CA ARG A 193 -10.05 6.57 -15.37
C ARG A 193 -10.36 5.28 -14.62
N PHE A 194 -11.63 5.05 -14.32
CA PHE A 194 -12.12 3.81 -13.73
C PHE A 194 -13.14 3.16 -14.68
N ILE A 195 -13.00 1.87 -14.92
CA ILE A 195 -14.01 1.10 -15.68
C ILE A 195 -15.17 0.72 -14.75
N ASP A 196 -14.86 0.31 -13.53
CA ASP A 196 -15.84 0.06 -12.50
C ASP A 196 -15.35 0.65 -11.15
N PRO A 197 -15.81 1.86 -10.79
CA PRO A 197 -15.39 2.53 -9.57
C PRO A 197 -15.87 1.81 -8.29
N ASP A 198 -16.91 0.98 -8.40
CA ASP A 198 -17.49 0.32 -7.23
C ASP A 198 -16.74 -0.95 -6.81
N THR A 199 -15.87 -1.49 -7.67
CA THR A 199 -15.01 -2.63 -7.36
C THR A 199 -13.54 -2.25 -7.14
N ALA A 200 -13.20 -0.97 -7.20
CA ALA A 200 -11.85 -0.47 -6.92
C ALA A 200 -11.70 -0.11 -5.44
N TYR A 201 -10.69 -0.69 -4.78
CA TYR A 201 -10.35 -0.42 -3.38
C TYR A 201 -8.97 0.22 -3.30
N ILE A 202 -8.94 1.52 -3.01
CA ILE A 202 -7.71 2.33 -3.07
C ILE A 202 -7.51 3.06 -1.75
N GLY A 203 -6.37 2.81 -1.12
CA GLY A 203 -5.98 3.46 0.14
C GLY A 203 -5.73 4.96 -0.01
N PRO A 204 -5.77 5.71 1.10
CA PRO A 204 -5.67 7.18 1.09
C PRO A 204 -4.31 7.67 0.59
N ASN A 205 -3.24 6.93 0.87
CA ASN A 205 -1.85 7.29 0.56
C ASN A 205 -1.44 6.96 -0.89
N VAL A 206 -2.31 6.29 -1.65
CA VAL A 206 -2.03 5.89 -3.03
C VAL A 206 -2.08 7.12 -3.96
N ARG A 207 -1.07 7.21 -4.83
CA ARG A 207 -0.98 8.24 -5.87
C ARG A 207 -0.98 7.58 -7.24
N ILE A 208 -1.72 8.15 -8.19
CA ILE A 208 -1.88 7.60 -9.54
C ILE A 208 -1.76 8.73 -10.55
N GLY A 209 -0.90 8.57 -11.54
CA GLY A 209 -0.68 9.52 -12.61
C GLY A 209 -1.87 9.60 -13.58
N LYS A 210 -1.96 10.74 -14.26
CA LYS A 210 -3.05 11.02 -15.23
C LYS A 210 -3.03 10.02 -16.39
N GLY A 211 -4.21 9.78 -16.97
CA GLY A 211 -4.36 8.86 -18.10
C GLY A 211 -4.31 7.39 -17.74
N THR A 212 -3.96 7.03 -16.49
CA THR A 212 -3.99 5.65 -16.00
C THR A 212 -5.41 5.16 -15.89
N VAL A 213 -5.63 3.89 -16.28
CA VAL A 213 -6.91 3.20 -16.26
C VAL A 213 -6.90 2.14 -15.17
N ILE A 214 -7.89 2.18 -14.28
CA ILE A 214 -8.12 1.17 -13.24
C ILE A 214 -9.26 0.25 -13.66
N LEU A 215 -8.94 -1.03 -13.76
CA LEU A 215 -9.87 -2.08 -14.14
C LEU A 215 -10.54 -2.72 -12.89
N PRO A 216 -11.66 -3.44 -13.08
CA PRO A 216 -12.44 -4.00 -11.97
C PRO A 216 -11.64 -4.90 -11.03
N GLY A 217 -12.00 -4.90 -9.74
CA GLY A 217 -11.40 -5.75 -8.72
C GLY A 217 -9.98 -5.35 -8.30
N THR A 218 -9.52 -4.17 -8.68
CA THR A 218 -8.18 -3.69 -8.34
C THR A 218 -8.10 -3.20 -6.90
N ILE A 219 -7.05 -3.64 -6.18
CA ILE A 219 -6.76 -3.25 -4.80
C ILE A 219 -5.39 -2.57 -4.75
N LEU A 220 -5.35 -1.30 -4.36
CA LEU A 220 -4.13 -0.51 -4.20
C LEU A 220 -4.03 0.03 -2.78
N ARG A 221 -2.91 -0.22 -2.09
CA ARG A 221 -2.76 0.18 -0.68
C ARG A 221 -1.34 0.56 -0.30
N GLY A 222 -1.18 1.04 0.94
CA GLY A 222 0.08 1.56 1.45
C GLY A 222 0.53 2.81 0.69
N HIS A 223 1.82 3.03 0.60
CA HIS A 223 2.42 4.16 -0.09
C HIS A 223 2.68 3.90 -1.59
N THR A 224 1.75 3.20 -2.25
CA THR A 224 1.87 2.86 -3.67
C THR A 224 1.79 4.11 -4.55
N VAL A 225 2.74 4.23 -5.48
CA VAL A 225 2.80 5.29 -6.48
C VAL A 225 2.76 4.66 -7.87
N ILE A 226 1.81 5.06 -8.70
CA ILE A 226 1.64 4.60 -10.08
C ILE A 226 1.81 5.79 -11.02
N GLY A 227 2.60 5.61 -12.06
CA GLY A 227 2.88 6.62 -13.08
C GLY A 227 1.70 6.93 -14.01
N GLU A 228 2.01 7.61 -15.10
CA GLU A 228 1.03 8.05 -16.10
C GLU A 228 0.76 6.97 -17.16
N GLY A 229 -0.47 6.94 -17.69
CA GLY A 229 -0.83 6.10 -18.84
C GLY A 229 -0.75 4.59 -18.59
N CYS A 230 -0.82 4.15 -17.35
CA CYS A 230 -0.80 2.74 -16.98
C CYS A 230 -2.16 2.06 -17.17
N GLU A 231 -2.17 0.72 -17.25
CA GLU A 231 -3.37 -0.09 -17.16
C GLU A 231 -3.23 -1.07 -15.98
N ILE A 232 -4.04 -0.90 -14.95
CA ILE A 232 -3.94 -1.63 -13.71
C ILE A 232 -5.19 -2.46 -13.44
N GLY A 233 -5.03 -3.76 -13.40
CA GLY A 233 -6.11 -4.72 -13.25
C GLY A 233 -6.36 -5.53 -14.53
N PRO A 234 -7.48 -6.30 -14.63
CA PRO A 234 -8.41 -6.54 -13.52
C PRO A 234 -7.76 -7.37 -12.39
N ASN A 235 -8.34 -7.32 -11.20
CA ASN A 235 -7.91 -8.13 -10.05
C ASN A 235 -6.41 -7.99 -9.70
N ALA A 236 -5.81 -6.82 -9.94
CA ALA A 236 -4.45 -6.53 -9.49
C ALA A 236 -4.44 -6.15 -8.01
N MET A 237 -3.46 -6.64 -7.26
CA MET A 237 -3.22 -6.26 -5.87
C MET A 237 -1.81 -5.68 -5.73
N ILE A 238 -1.70 -4.39 -5.41
CA ILE A 238 -0.42 -3.68 -5.34
C ILE A 238 -0.29 -2.99 -3.98
N ARG A 239 0.82 -3.24 -3.29
CA ARG A 239 1.10 -2.66 -1.97
C ARG A 239 2.52 -2.13 -1.88
N ASP A 240 2.68 -0.89 -1.44
CA ASP A 240 3.98 -0.25 -1.17
C ASP A 240 4.95 -0.35 -2.36
N CYS A 241 4.43 -0.16 -3.58
CA CYS A 241 5.20 -0.25 -4.82
C CYS A 241 5.35 1.11 -5.49
N ARG A 242 6.44 1.25 -6.25
CA ARG A 242 6.63 2.32 -7.21
C ARG A 242 6.53 1.73 -8.62
N ILE A 243 5.53 2.17 -9.37
CA ILE A 243 5.25 1.73 -10.74
C ILE A 243 5.48 2.92 -11.67
N GLY A 244 6.30 2.74 -12.68
CA GLY A 244 6.62 3.76 -13.69
C GLY A 244 5.46 4.05 -14.65
N ASP A 245 5.76 4.79 -15.71
CA ASP A 245 4.76 5.18 -16.71
C ASP A 245 4.47 4.05 -17.71
N ARG A 246 3.26 4.03 -18.25
CA ARG A 246 2.82 3.08 -19.29
C ARG A 246 3.05 1.61 -18.94
N VAL A 247 3.00 1.27 -17.65
CA VAL A 247 3.08 -0.09 -17.15
C VAL A 247 1.69 -0.76 -17.22
N THR A 248 1.69 -2.03 -17.58
CA THR A 248 0.49 -2.87 -17.51
C THR A 248 0.64 -3.89 -16.39
N VAL A 249 -0.31 -3.94 -15.46
CA VAL A 249 -0.37 -4.97 -14.41
C VAL A 249 -1.70 -5.70 -14.51
N ASN A 250 -1.68 -6.96 -14.89
CA ASN A 250 -2.88 -7.76 -15.11
C ASN A 250 -2.96 -8.90 -14.08
N ALA A 251 -4.06 -9.00 -13.33
CA ALA A 251 -4.41 -10.09 -12.41
C ALA A 251 -3.20 -10.62 -11.58
N SER A 252 -2.40 -9.70 -11.06
CA SER A 252 -1.11 -10.02 -10.43
C SER A 252 -0.96 -9.34 -9.07
N GLN A 253 -0.06 -9.89 -8.25
CA GLN A 253 0.25 -9.34 -6.95
C GLN A 253 1.67 -8.77 -6.91
N LEU A 254 1.80 -7.51 -6.46
CA LEU A 254 3.07 -6.81 -6.31
C LEU A 254 3.19 -6.22 -4.92
N ASN A 255 4.31 -6.46 -4.25
CA ASN A 255 4.56 -5.96 -2.90
C ASN A 255 5.95 -5.33 -2.80
N GLU A 256 6.04 -4.15 -2.18
CA GLU A 256 7.29 -3.51 -1.73
C GLU A 256 8.41 -3.54 -2.78
N SER A 257 8.08 -3.15 -4.02
CA SER A 257 8.97 -3.31 -5.17
C SER A 257 8.86 -2.14 -6.15
N VAL A 258 9.83 -2.05 -7.04
CA VAL A 258 9.89 -1.06 -8.11
C VAL A 258 9.70 -1.75 -9.45
N VAL A 259 8.85 -1.18 -10.31
CA VAL A 259 8.67 -1.59 -11.70
C VAL A 259 8.82 -0.36 -12.58
N ASP A 260 9.82 -0.34 -13.43
CA ASP A 260 10.09 0.78 -14.30
C ASP A 260 9.14 0.82 -15.51
N SER A 261 9.22 1.91 -16.29
CA SER A 261 8.25 2.24 -17.32
C SER A 261 8.16 1.21 -18.46
N GLU A 262 7.01 1.16 -19.12
CA GLU A 262 6.75 0.33 -20.31
C GLU A 262 6.88 -1.18 -20.08
N THR A 263 6.84 -1.60 -18.83
CA THR A 263 6.92 -3.00 -18.40
C THR A 263 5.54 -3.62 -18.28
N SER A 264 5.41 -4.89 -18.64
CA SER A 264 4.19 -5.67 -18.47
C SER A 264 4.34 -6.76 -17.42
N VAL A 265 3.36 -6.83 -16.49
CA VAL A 265 3.33 -7.83 -15.42
C VAL A 265 2.01 -8.59 -15.46
N GLY A 266 2.11 -9.92 -15.55
CA GLY A 266 0.97 -10.82 -15.51
C GLY A 266 0.56 -11.42 -16.86
N PRO A 267 -0.55 -12.16 -16.87
CA PRO A 267 -1.42 -12.40 -15.70
C PRO A 267 -0.82 -13.39 -14.69
N PHE A 268 -1.33 -13.36 -13.45
CA PHE A 268 -0.99 -14.32 -12.40
C PHE A 268 0.49 -14.33 -12.00
N ALA A 269 1.16 -13.19 -12.09
CA ALA A 269 2.53 -13.04 -11.60
C ALA A 269 2.54 -12.60 -10.13
N TYR A 270 3.61 -12.98 -9.42
CA TYR A 270 3.84 -12.55 -8.07
C TYR A 270 5.22 -11.88 -7.93
N VAL A 271 5.23 -10.56 -7.78
CA VAL A 271 6.43 -9.78 -7.48
C VAL A 271 6.50 -9.55 -5.97
N ARG A 272 7.41 -10.27 -5.31
CA ARG A 272 7.62 -10.23 -3.86
C ARG A 272 8.49 -9.03 -3.47
N PRO A 273 8.58 -8.71 -2.15
CA PRO A 273 9.40 -7.60 -1.67
C PRO A 273 10.84 -7.59 -2.16
N ASN A 274 11.40 -6.37 -2.26
CA ASN A 274 12.77 -6.09 -2.67
C ASN A 274 13.09 -6.49 -4.11
N CYS A 275 12.11 -6.38 -5.04
CA CYS A 275 12.40 -6.51 -6.46
C CYS A 275 12.52 -5.14 -7.12
N HIS A 276 13.45 -5.05 -8.09
CA HIS A 276 13.52 -3.96 -9.05
C HIS A 276 13.44 -4.55 -10.44
N VAL A 277 12.35 -4.24 -11.15
CA VAL A 277 12.10 -4.68 -12.51
C VAL A 277 12.30 -3.48 -13.44
N GLY A 278 13.25 -3.59 -14.34
CA GLY A 278 13.61 -2.53 -15.29
C GLY A 278 12.54 -2.19 -16.30
N SER A 279 12.90 -1.33 -17.26
CA SER A 279 12.00 -0.86 -18.31
C SER A 279 11.85 -1.88 -19.44
N HIS A 280 10.68 -1.85 -20.12
CA HIS A 280 10.37 -2.76 -21.25
C HIS A 280 10.49 -4.26 -20.91
N VAL A 281 10.44 -4.62 -19.64
CA VAL A 281 10.49 -6.00 -19.17
C VAL A 281 9.13 -6.68 -19.35
N LYS A 282 9.15 -7.98 -19.67
CA LYS A 282 7.97 -8.83 -19.65
C LYS A 282 8.07 -9.82 -18.50
N VAL A 283 7.23 -9.66 -17.49
CA VAL A 283 6.98 -10.64 -16.42
C VAL A 283 5.64 -11.30 -16.74
N GLY A 284 5.66 -12.52 -17.27
CA GLY A 284 4.44 -13.17 -17.80
C GLY A 284 3.73 -14.06 -16.78
N ASP A 285 2.97 -15.02 -17.31
CA ASP A 285 2.06 -15.85 -16.51
C ASP A 285 2.79 -16.82 -15.59
N PHE A 286 2.30 -16.88 -14.34
CA PHE A 286 2.83 -17.75 -13.28
C PHE A 286 4.32 -17.56 -13.02
N VAL A 287 4.81 -16.31 -13.13
CA VAL A 287 6.17 -15.94 -12.78
C VAL A 287 6.21 -15.42 -11.36
N GLU A 288 7.14 -15.91 -10.57
CA GLU A 288 7.43 -15.39 -9.25
C GLU A 288 8.83 -14.74 -9.21
N LEU A 289 8.90 -13.47 -8.79
CA LEU A 289 10.13 -12.74 -8.54
C LEU A 289 10.30 -12.49 -7.05
N LYS A 290 11.50 -12.65 -6.52
CA LYS A 290 11.81 -12.41 -5.10
C LYS A 290 13.20 -11.81 -4.92
N ASN A 291 13.30 -10.66 -4.25
CA ASN A 291 14.61 -10.07 -3.88
C ASN A 291 15.61 -10.05 -5.06
N SER A 292 15.13 -9.61 -6.23
CA SER A 292 15.87 -9.71 -7.49
C SER A 292 15.85 -8.40 -8.27
N VAL A 293 16.94 -8.15 -8.99
CA VAL A 293 17.06 -7.05 -9.96
C VAL A 293 16.96 -7.65 -11.36
N ILE A 294 16.05 -7.13 -12.17
CA ILE A 294 15.81 -7.55 -13.55
C ILE A 294 16.12 -6.38 -14.46
N GLY A 295 17.13 -6.54 -15.29
CA GLY A 295 17.55 -5.50 -16.25
C GLY A 295 16.55 -5.28 -17.38
N ASP A 296 16.70 -4.14 -18.04
CA ASP A 296 15.80 -3.67 -19.10
C ASP A 296 15.61 -4.69 -20.23
N GLU A 297 14.45 -4.68 -20.84
CA GLU A 297 14.08 -5.48 -22.02
C GLU A 297 14.16 -7.02 -21.81
N THR A 298 14.37 -7.46 -20.56
CA THR A 298 14.40 -8.88 -20.19
C THR A 298 13.01 -9.52 -20.27
N LYS A 299 12.94 -10.78 -20.71
CA LYS A 299 11.71 -11.52 -20.90
C LYS A 299 11.68 -12.76 -20.01
N ILE A 300 10.75 -12.79 -19.05
CA ILE A 300 10.46 -13.91 -18.15
C ILE A 300 8.99 -14.29 -18.41
N SER A 301 8.74 -15.03 -19.48
CA SER A 301 7.39 -15.09 -20.06
C SER A 301 6.46 -16.09 -19.38
N HIS A 302 6.96 -17.19 -18.80
CA HIS A 302 6.11 -18.30 -18.35
C HIS A 302 6.72 -19.10 -17.21
N LEU A 303 5.92 -19.45 -16.17
CA LEU A 303 6.17 -20.53 -15.19
C LEU A 303 7.59 -20.55 -14.65
N THR A 304 8.10 -19.42 -14.19
CA THR A 304 9.51 -19.26 -13.83
C THR A 304 9.64 -18.70 -12.41
N TYR A 305 10.56 -19.23 -11.63
CA TYR A 305 10.96 -18.66 -10.34
C TYR A 305 12.34 -17.99 -10.44
N VAL A 306 12.40 -16.69 -10.16
CA VAL A 306 13.63 -15.91 -10.07
C VAL A 306 13.75 -15.30 -8.67
N GLY A 307 14.58 -15.94 -7.84
CA GLY A 307 14.79 -15.51 -6.45
C GLY A 307 16.26 -15.20 -6.18
N ASP A 308 16.50 -14.14 -5.39
CA ASP A 308 17.83 -13.69 -4.97
C ASP A 308 18.81 -13.61 -6.16
N SER A 309 18.41 -12.87 -7.21
CA SER A 309 19.14 -12.85 -8.50
C SER A 309 19.44 -11.45 -9.00
N ASP A 310 20.56 -11.28 -9.68
CA ASP A 310 20.93 -10.10 -10.44
C ASP A 310 20.95 -10.48 -11.92
N VAL A 311 19.97 -10.01 -12.67
CA VAL A 311 19.73 -10.33 -14.08
C VAL A 311 20.02 -9.10 -14.94
N GLY A 312 20.86 -9.27 -15.94
CA GLY A 312 21.20 -8.23 -16.91
C GLY A 312 20.06 -7.87 -17.86
N ARG A 313 20.39 -7.06 -18.87
CA ARG A 313 19.45 -6.61 -19.90
C ARG A 313 19.28 -7.64 -21.02
N HIS A 314 18.15 -7.58 -21.73
CA HIS A 314 17.83 -8.44 -22.90
C HIS A 314 17.91 -9.94 -22.63
N VAL A 315 17.88 -10.36 -21.37
CA VAL A 315 17.91 -11.79 -21.00
C VAL A 315 16.59 -12.44 -21.36
N ASN A 316 16.64 -13.63 -21.95
CA ASN A 316 15.43 -14.42 -22.21
C ASN A 316 15.39 -15.67 -21.36
N PHE A 317 14.37 -15.79 -20.51
CA PHE A 317 14.12 -16.98 -19.73
C PHE A 317 13.17 -17.95 -20.43
N GLY A 318 13.60 -19.16 -20.61
CA GLY A 318 12.74 -20.28 -21.04
C GLY A 318 11.79 -20.71 -19.92
N CYS A 319 10.62 -21.18 -20.31
CA CYS A 319 9.59 -21.69 -19.42
C CYS A 319 10.14 -22.75 -18.43
N GLY A 320 9.72 -22.66 -17.17
CA GLY A 320 10.11 -23.63 -16.13
C GLY A 320 11.51 -23.45 -15.56
N THR A 321 12.16 -22.31 -15.80
CA THR A 321 13.46 -22.00 -15.20
C THR A 321 13.30 -21.72 -13.71
N VAL A 322 14.25 -22.22 -12.91
CA VAL A 322 14.30 -22.00 -11.46
C VAL A 322 15.70 -21.59 -11.05
N THR A 323 15.81 -20.47 -10.31
CA THR A 323 17.01 -20.15 -9.55
C THR A 323 16.94 -20.88 -8.21
N VAL A 324 17.81 -21.87 -8.01
CA VAL A 324 17.85 -22.66 -6.78
C VAL A 324 18.72 -21.90 -5.78
N ASN A 325 18.11 -20.97 -5.06
CA ASN A 325 18.79 -19.98 -4.22
C ASN A 325 18.96 -20.35 -2.74
N TYR A 326 18.56 -21.56 -2.33
CA TYR A 326 18.57 -21.99 -0.93
C TYR A 326 19.05 -23.43 -0.79
N ASP A 327 20.05 -23.68 0.06
CA ASP A 327 20.65 -24.98 0.30
C ASP A 327 20.08 -25.73 1.53
N GLY A 328 19.11 -25.11 2.22
CA GLY A 328 18.56 -25.60 3.48
C GLY A 328 18.99 -24.77 4.69
N GLU A 329 20.07 -24.01 4.61
CA GLU A 329 20.60 -23.16 5.68
C GLU A 329 20.79 -21.71 5.23
N THR A 330 21.38 -21.49 4.04
CA THR A 330 21.81 -20.19 3.53
C THR A 330 21.23 -19.91 2.17
N LYS A 331 20.97 -18.62 1.89
CA LYS A 331 20.54 -18.14 0.57
C LYS A 331 21.72 -17.56 -0.19
N PHE A 332 21.82 -17.93 -1.47
CA PHE A 332 22.84 -17.47 -2.38
C PHE A 332 22.22 -16.74 -3.57
N ARG A 333 23.01 -15.87 -4.19
CA ARG A 333 22.56 -15.13 -5.38
C ARG A 333 23.01 -15.82 -6.67
N THR A 334 22.16 -15.72 -7.68
CA THR A 334 22.46 -16.05 -9.07
C THR A 334 22.74 -14.77 -9.83
N VAL A 335 23.79 -14.76 -10.66
CA VAL A 335 24.10 -13.61 -11.53
C VAL A 335 23.97 -14.04 -12.99
N ILE A 336 23.22 -13.27 -13.78
CA ILE A 336 23.01 -13.53 -15.20
C ILE A 336 23.38 -12.26 -15.97
N GLY A 337 24.35 -12.40 -16.87
CA GLY A 337 24.85 -11.28 -17.70
C GLY A 337 23.87 -10.86 -18.80
N ASP A 338 24.15 -9.73 -19.43
CA ASP A 338 23.36 -9.17 -20.53
C ASP A 338 23.25 -10.17 -21.70
N ASP A 339 22.15 -10.12 -22.44
CA ASP A 339 21.92 -10.90 -23.68
C ASP A 339 21.95 -12.43 -23.48
N ALA A 340 21.95 -12.93 -22.23
CA ALA A 340 21.96 -14.36 -21.97
C ALA A 340 20.62 -15.04 -22.33
N PHE A 341 20.70 -16.30 -22.79
CA PHE A 341 19.54 -17.12 -23.11
C PHE A 341 19.46 -18.32 -22.17
N ILE A 342 18.49 -18.34 -21.28
CA ILE A 342 18.27 -19.44 -20.34
C ILE A 342 17.26 -20.40 -20.94
N GLY A 343 17.70 -21.62 -21.26
CA GLY A 343 16.84 -22.64 -21.88
C GLY A 343 15.70 -23.09 -20.94
N CYS A 344 14.62 -23.61 -21.53
CA CYS A 344 13.47 -24.11 -20.76
C CYS A 344 13.86 -25.17 -19.73
N ASN A 345 13.19 -25.17 -18.56
CA ASN A 345 13.45 -26.14 -17.47
C ASN A 345 14.93 -26.18 -17.03
N THR A 346 15.63 -25.05 -17.09
CA THR A 346 16.96 -24.91 -16.53
C THR A 346 16.88 -24.66 -15.03
N ASN A 347 17.66 -25.41 -14.23
CA ASN A 347 17.89 -25.13 -12.83
C ASN A 347 19.25 -24.45 -12.68
N LEU A 348 19.29 -23.24 -12.15
CA LEU A 348 20.51 -22.51 -11.81
C LEU A 348 20.78 -22.66 -10.31
N VAL A 349 21.73 -23.51 -9.94
CA VAL A 349 22.04 -23.81 -8.52
C VAL A 349 23.01 -22.77 -8.00
N ALA A 350 22.49 -21.85 -7.21
CA ALA A 350 23.26 -20.75 -6.65
C ALA A 350 24.26 -21.23 -5.54
N PRO A 351 25.43 -20.57 -5.39
CA PRO A 351 25.88 -19.42 -6.18
C PRO A 351 26.35 -19.83 -7.57
N VAL A 352 25.87 -19.18 -8.62
CA VAL A 352 26.28 -19.45 -10.00
C VAL A 352 26.19 -18.18 -10.83
N LYS A 353 27.13 -17.99 -11.77
CA LYS A 353 27.15 -16.92 -12.73
C LYS A 353 26.98 -17.47 -14.14
N VAL A 354 26.00 -16.92 -14.88
CA VAL A 354 25.86 -17.11 -16.32
C VAL A 354 26.37 -15.84 -17.02
N GLY A 355 27.38 -15.97 -17.84
CA GLY A 355 28.03 -14.83 -18.53
C GLY A 355 27.13 -14.15 -19.55
N GLY A 356 27.57 -12.98 -20.04
CA GLY A 356 26.88 -12.23 -21.09
C GLY A 356 26.85 -13.01 -22.41
N GLY A 357 25.74 -12.96 -23.16
CA GLY A 357 25.57 -13.70 -24.41
C GLY A 357 25.59 -15.22 -24.26
N ALA A 358 25.69 -15.74 -23.05
CA ALA A 358 25.76 -17.19 -22.83
C ALA A 358 24.38 -17.87 -22.94
N TYR A 359 24.42 -19.14 -23.30
CA TYR A 359 23.24 -19.99 -23.47
C TYR A 359 23.27 -21.16 -22.49
N THR A 360 22.13 -21.51 -21.92
CA THR A 360 21.97 -22.80 -21.23
C THR A 360 21.04 -23.70 -22.05
N ALA A 361 21.40 -24.96 -22.24
CA ALA A 361 20.56 -25.91 -22.96
C ALA A 361 19.33 -26.30 -22.13
N ALA A 362 18.18 -26.41 -22.78
CA ALA A 362 16.94 -26.81 -22.12
C ALA A 362 17.09 -28.11 -21.32
N GLY A 363 16.51 -28.15 -20.10
CA GLY A 363 16.55 -29.28 -19.18
C GLY A 363 17.91 -29.47 -18.48
N SER A 364 18.75 -28.44 -18.45
CA SER A 364 20.06 -28.49 -17.76
C SER A 364 19.96 -28.10 -16.29
N THR A 365 20.80 -28.71 -15.43
CA THR A 365 21.04 -28.24 -14.06
C THR A 365 22.48 -27.72 -14.00
N ILE A 366 22.59 -26.39 -13.91
CA ILE A 366 23.86 -25.66 -13.95
C ILE A 366 24.33 -25.43 -12.53
N THR A 367 25.53 -25.94 -12.22
CA THR A 367 26.19 -25.88 -10.88
C THR A 367 27.47 -25.09 -10.87
N ASP A 368 28.05 -24.85 -12.05
CA ASP A 368 29.31 -24.14 -12.23
C ASP A 368 29.08 -22.90 -13.11
N ASP A 369 29.96 -21.92 -12.97
CA ASP A 369 29.89 -20.69 -13.76
C ASP A 369 29.98 -20.95 -15.27
N VAL A 370 29.16 -20.26 -16.03
CA VAL A 370 29.14 -20.32 -17.49
C VAL A 370 29.84 -19.06 -18.04
N PRO A 371 30.97 -19.19 -18.77
CA PRO A 371 31.65 -18.05 -19.35
C PRO A 371 30.79 -17.30 -20.37
N ASP A 372 31.17 -16.05 -20.68
CA ASP A 372 30.51 -15.25 -21.70
C ASP A 372 30.51 -16.02 -23.05
N ASP A 373 29.48 -15.77 -23.88
CA ASP A 373 29.32 -16.33 -25.23
C ASP A 373 29.41 -17.88 -25.32
N SER A 374 29.14 -18.56 -24.23
CA SER A 374 29.30 -20.03 -24.12
C SER A 374 27.94 -20.73 -24.09
N LEU A 375 27.91 -22.01 -24.50
CA LEU A 375 26.78 -22.91 -24.34
C LEU A 375 27.05 -23.95 -23.25
N ALA A 376 26.28 -23.87 -22.15
CA ALA A 376 26.31 -24.87 -21.09
C ALA A 376 25.25 -25.96 -21.32
N ILE A 377 25.66 -27.22 -21.27
CA ILE A 377 24.79 -28.41 -21.40
C ILE A 377 25.04 -29.34 -20.19
N ALA A 378 24.09 -29.40 -19.28
CA ALA A 378 24.17 -30.22 -18.06
C ALA A 378 22.95 -31.16 -17.96
N ARG A 379 22.84 -32.07 -18.91
CA ARG A 379 21.80 -33.11 -18.98
C ARG A 379 22.30 -34.33 -19.69
N SER A 380 21.68 -35.50 -19.44
CA SER A 380 22.02 -36.73 -20.13
C SER A 380 21.74 -36.64 -21.63
N MET A 381 22.59 -37.36 -22.42
CA MET A 381 22.34 -37.52 -23.85
C MET A 381 21.07 -38.31 -24.11
N GLN A 382 20.32 -37.95 -25.13
CA GLN A 382 19.13 -38.66 -25.52
C GLN A 382 19.43 -40.06 -26.01
N VAL A 383 18.70 -41.04 -25.47
CA VAL A 383 18.78 -42.47 -25.92
C VAL A 383 17.41 -42.85 -26.52
N VAL A 384 17.44 -43.31 -27.76
CA VAL A 384 16.24 -43.75 -28.45
C VAL A 384 16.22 -45.31 -28.55
N LYS A 385 15.23 -45.91 -27.91
CA LYS A 385 14.98 -47.37 -28.01
C LYS A 385 13.93 -47.64 -29.08
N LYS A 386 14.39 -47.91 -30.30
CA LYS A 386 13.51 -48.20 -31.44
C LYS A 386 12.56 -49.36 -31.16
N GLN A 387 11.30 -49.23 -31.59
CA GLN A 387 10.23 -50.24 -31.46
C GLN A 387 9.90 -50.65 -30.00
N TRP A 388 10.32 -49.86 -28.99
CA TRP A 388 10.09 -50.23 -27.60
C TRP A 388 8.62 -50.43 -27.26
N ALA A 389 7.74 -49.49 -27.68
CA ALA A 389 6.29 -49.59 -27.46
C ALA A 389 5.64 -50.77 -28.17
N ALA A 390 6.04 -51.06 -29.41
CA ALA A 390 5.52 -52.21 -30.16
C ALA A 390 5.91 -53.55 -29.53
N LYS A 391 7.17 -53.67 -29.04
CA LYS A 391 7.62 -54.86 -28.33
C LYS A 391 6.89 -55.05 -26.99
N ARG A 392 6.52 -53.98 -26.30
CA ARG A 392 5.76 -54.03 -25.06
C ARG A 392 4.32 -54.48 -25.26
N LYS A 393 3.61 -53.98 -26.31
CA LYS A 393 2.25 -54.41 -26.67
C LYS A 393 2.21 -55.92 -26.98
N LYS A 394 3.16 -56.44 -27.80
CA LYS A 394 3.25 -57.87 -28.11
C LYS A 394 3.51 -58.75 -26.87
N LYS A 395 4.17 -58.21 -25.83
CA LYS A 395 4.42 -58.95 -24.57
C LYS A 395 3.16 -59.01 -23.69
N SER A 396 2.34 -57.97 -23.66
CA SER A 396 1.05 -57.98 -22.94
C SER A 396 0.01 -58.88 -23.59
N GLU A 397 -0.04 -58.97 -24.93
CA GLU A 397 -0.91 -59.88 -25.66
C GLU A 397 -0.52 -61.36 -25.49
N LYS A 398 0.76 -61.66 -25.29
CA LYS A 398 1.23 -63.01 -25.00
C LYS A 398 1.05 -63.44 -23.55
N GLY A 399 0.89 -62.53 -22.62
CA GLY A 399 0.66 -62.81 -21.21
C GLY A 399 -0.84 -62.93 -20.83
N MET A 400 -1.72 -62.72 -21.77
CA MET A 400 -3.19 -62.89 -21.64
C MET A 400 -3.71 -64.16 -22.40
N LYS A 401 -2.84 -65.07 -22.79
CA LYS A 401 -3.20 -66.40 -23.32
C LYS A 401 -2.82 -67.47 -22.34
#